data_bc9fca20bcf36ca5823877c02390ba33
#
_entry.id   bc9fca20bcf36ca5823877c02390ba33
#
_cell.length_a   1.000
_cell.length_b   1.000
_cell.length_c   1.000
_cell.angle_alpha   90.00
_cell.angle_beta   90.00
_cell.angle_gamma   90.00
#
_symmetry.space_group_name_H-M   'P 1'
#
loop_
_entity.id
_entity.type
_entity.pdbx_description
1 polymer ?
#
loop_
_entity_poly.entity_id
_entity_poly.type
_entity_poly.pdbx_seq_one_letter_code
_entity_poly.pdbx_strand_id
1 'polypeptide(L)'
;MEKSKKSVLFICADQWRFDCFSFLNHPYALTPNLDKLAKRSVVFKSHFAGIVPCGPSRTTMLTGLYPFIHRSVYNGAPLDKRFTNIAKEVRKLNYNPRLY
;
A
#
# COMPACT_ATOMS: atom_id res chain seq x y z
N MET A 1 25.53 4.86 19.73
CA MET A 1 25.05 3.64 19.04
C MET A 1 24.21 4.04 17.85
N GLU A 2 24.69 3.82 16.66
CA GLU A 2 23.93 4.04 15.43
C GLU A 2 22.80 3.01 15.40
N LYS A 3 21.55 3.48 15.50
CA LYS A 3 20.39 2.58 15.40
C LYS A 3 20.38 2.00 13.99
N SER A 4 20.54 0.70 13.83
CA SER A 4 20.46 0.04 12.53
C SER A 4 19.12 0.38 11.87
N LYS A 5 19.16 0.89 10.64
CA LYS A 5 17.96 1.22 9.87
C LYS A 5 17.22 -0.07 9.53
N LYS A 6 15.92 -0.10 9.80
CA LYS A 6 15.07 -1.23 9.44
C LYS A 6 14.73 -1.17 7.95
N SER A 7 14.83 -2.29 7.26
CA SER A 7 14.27 -2.43 5.91
C SER A 7 12.74 -2.55 5.97
N VAL A 8 12.06 -1.96 4.99
CA VAL A 8 10.61 -2.02 4.87
C VAL A 8 10.27 -2.68 3.53
N LEU A 9 9.45 -3.71 3.56
CA LEU A 9 8.86 -4.32 2.37
C LEU A 9 7.36 -3.97 2.36
N PHE A 10 6.95 -3.22 1.34
CA PHE A 10 5.55 -2.89 1.10
C PHE A 10 5.03 -3.73 -0.08
N ILE A 11 4.00 -4.55 0.16
CA ILE A 11 3.40 -5.41 -0.85
C ILE A 11 1.98 -4.92 -1.13
N CYS A 12 1.70 -4.59 -2.38
CA CYS A 12 0.37 -4.21 -2.85
C CYS A 12 -0.08 -5.23 -3.91
N ALA A 13 -1.02 -6.09 -3.54
CA ALA A 13 -1.61 -7.02 -4.50
C ALA A 13 -2.63 -6.28 -5.39
N ASP A 14 -2.56 -6.53 -6.70
CA ASP A 14 -3.53 -5.97 -7.64
C ASP A 14 -4.81 -6.82 -7.67
N GLN A 15 -5.96 -6.16 -7.70
CA GLN A 15 -7.30 -6.78 -7.79
C GLN A 15 -7.60 -7.89 -6.76
N TRP A 16 -6.87 -7.93 -5.65
CA TRP A 16 -7.16 -8.88 -4.59
C TRP A 16 -8.31 -8.36 -3.71
N ARG A 17 -9.38 -9.11 -3.67
CA ARG A 17 -10.54 -8.80 -2.83
C ARG A 17 -10.21 -8.99 -1.35
N PHE A 18 -10.62 -8.06 -0.51
CA PHE A 18 -10.23 -7.99 0.91
C PHE A 18 -10.63 -9.21 1.75
N ASP A 19 -11.67 -9.94 1.33
CA ASP A 19 -12.19 -11.10 2.04
C ASP A 19 -11.67 -12.44 1.50
N CYS A 20 -10.84 -12.44 0.42
CA CYS A 20 -10.29 -13.66 -0.16
C CYS A 20 -9.05 -14.17 0.62
N PHE A 21 -9.24 -14.43 1.92
CA PHE A 21 -8.24 -15.02 2.79
C PHE A 21 -8.84 -16.15 3.62
N SER A 22 -8.12 -17.27 3.78
CA SER A 22 -8.60 -18.39 4.60
C SER A 22 -8.74 -18.01 6.08
N PHE A 23 -7.90 -17.14 6.61
CA PHE A 23 -8.03 -16.65 8.00
C PHE A 23 -9.25 -15.71 8.22
N LEU A 24 -9.92 -15.28 7.15
CA LEU A 24 -11.22 -14.59 7.20
C LEU A 24 -12.40 -15.51 6.89
N ASN A 25 -12.18 -16.83 6.89
CA ASN A 25 -13.19 -17.87 6.62
C ASN A 25 -13.78 -17.80 5.20
N HIS A 26 -12.98 -17.40 4.21
CA HIS A 26 -13.42 -17.47 2.83
C HIS A 26 -13.63 -18.95 2.41
N PRO A 27 -14.76 -19.31 1.79
CA PRO A 27 -15.13 -20.71 1.58
C PRO A 27 -14.20 -21.47 0.61
N TYR A 28 -13.53 -20.78 -0.28
CA TYR A 28 -12.71 -21.39 -1.34
C TYR A 28 -11.26 -20.90 -1.37
N ALA A 29 -10.95 -19.75 -0.78
CA ALA A 29 -9.59 -19.21 -0.80
C ALA A 29 -8.72 -19.96 0.20
N LEU A 30 -7.58 -20.49 -0.28
CA LEU A 30 -6.56 -21.13 0.56
C LEU A 30 -5.30 -20.28 0.54
N THR A 31 -5.02 -19.65 1.69
CA THR A 31 -3.88 -18.72 1.83
C THR A 31 -2.97 -19.09 3.01
N PRO A 32 -2.42 -20.32 3.07
CA PRO A 32 -1.77 -20.84 4.27
C PRO A 32 -0.53 -20.04 4.71
N ASN A 33 0.19 -19.43 3.78
CA ASN A 33 1.34 -18.59 4.11
C ASN A 33 0.92 -17.23 4.67
N LEU A 34 -0.15 -16.64 4.15
CA LEU A 34 -0.73 -15.40 4.68
C LEU A 34 -1.40 -15.64 6.04
N ASP A 35 -2.00 -16.83 6.26
CA ASP A 35 -2.53 -17.21 7.56
C ASP A 35 -1.42 -17.30 8.61
N LYS A 36 -0.27 -17.88 8.27
CA LYS A 36 0.91 -17.91 9.15
C LYS A 36 1.43 -16.51 9.45
N LEU A 37 1.41 -15.62 8.47
CA LEU A 37 1.79 -14.22 8.65
C LEU A 37 0.79 -13.49 9.54
N ALA A 38 -0.51 -13.65 9.30
CA ALA A 38 -1.59 -13.03 10.07
C ALA A 38 -1.52 -13.36 11.56
N LYS A 39 -1.18 -14.62 11.90
CA LYS A 39 -1.03 -15.07 13.31
C LYS A 39 0.03 -14.32 14.12
N ARG A 40 1.00 -13.69 13.46
CA ARG A 40 2.11 -12.93 14.08
C ARG A 40 2.15 -11.47 13.70
N SER A 41 1.05 -10.96 13.14
CA SER A 41 0.94 -9.61 12.61
C SER A 41 -0.32 -8.94 13.11
N VAL A 42 -0.40 -7.63 12.95
CA VAL A 42 -1.66 -6.88 13.12
C VAL A 42 -2.47 -6.99 11.84
N VAL A 43 -3.71 -7.43 11.95
CA VAL A 43 -4.65 -7.52 10.83
C VAL A 43 -5.70 -6.42 10.95
N PHE A 44 -5.71 -5.49 10.01
CA PHE A 44 -6.72 -4.44 9.93
C PHE A 44 -7.91 -4.93 9.10
N LYS A 45 -9.03 -5.23 9.74
CA LYS A 45 -10.25 -5.73 9.07
C LYS A 45 -11.10 -4.62 8.44
N SER A 46 -10.93 -3.39 8.90
CA SER A 46 -11.70 -2.22 8.46
C SER A 46 -10.76 -1.11 7.98
N HIS A 47 -9.94 -1.43 6.98
CA HIS A 47 -9.06 -0.48 6.31
C HIS A 47 -9.61 -0.18 4.92
N PHE A 48 -9.87 1.09 4.63
CA PHE A 48 -10.56 1.52 3.42
C PHE A 48 -9.63 2.29 2.50
N ALA A 49 -9.79 2.10 1.19
CA ALA A 49 -9.15 2.94 0.19
C ALA A 49 -9.73 4.35 0.22
N GLY A 50 -8.88 5.36 0.03
CA GLY A 50 -9.32 6.76 0.02
C GLY A 50 -10.17 7.14 -1.20
N ILE A 51 -10.09 6.37 -2.27
CA ILE A 51 -10.82 6.55 -3.53
C ILE A 51 -10.75 5.27 -4.37
N VAL A 52 -11.66 5.14 -5.33
CA VAL A 52 -11.62 4.18 -6.45
C VAL A 52 -11.50 4.97 -7.77
N PRO A 53 -10.92 4.40 -8.84
CA PRO A 53 -10.33 3.07 -8.98
C PRO A 53 -8.84 3.00 -8.51
N CYS A 54 -8.14 1.93 -8.93
CA CYS A 54 -6.80 1.57 -8.44
C CYS A 54 -5.72 2.64 -8.65
N GLY A 55 -5.68 3.35 -9.77
CA GLY A 55 -4.71 4.42 -10.04
C GLY A 55 -4.80 5.55 -9.01
N PRO A 56 -5.96 6.22 -8.87
CA PRO A 56 -6.17 7.24 -7.85
C PRO A 56 -5.91 6.75 -6.42
N SER A 57 -6.34 5.53 -6.09
CA SER A 57 -6.11 4.93 -4.78
C SER A 57 -4.61 4.77 -4.48
N ARG A 58 -3.84 4.28 -5.44
CA ARG A 58 -2.38 4.16 -5.32
C ARG A 58 -1.71 5.53 -5.21
N THR A 59 -2.19 6.53 -5.95
CA THR A 59 -1.71 7.92 -5.83
C THR A 59 -1.94 8.44 -4.41
N THR A 60 -3.14 8.28 -3.86
CA THR A 60 -3.45 8.62 -2.46
C THR A 60 -2.49 7.91 -1.50
N MET A 61 -2.31 6.61 -1.66
CA MET A 61 -1.45 5.79 -0.80
C MET A 61 0.02 6.22 -0.85
N LEU A 62 0.54 6.52 -2.05
CA LEU A 62 1.95 6.87 -2.23
C LEU A 62 2.26 8.33 -1.86
N THR A 63 1.28 9.23 -1.90
CA THR A 63 1.47 10.65 -1.59
C THR A 63 0.98 11.04 -0.20
N GLY A 64 0.07 10.27 0.39
CA GLY A 64 -0.64 10.64 1.61
C GLY A 64 -1.64 11.78 1.42
N LEU A 65 -1.95 12.16 0.19
CA LEU A 65 -2.84 13.27 -0.13
C LEU A 65 -4.25 12.78 -0.49
N TYR A 66 -5.24 13.59 -0.20
CA TYR A 66 -6.61 13.33 -0.63
C TYR A 66 -6.77 13.55 -2.15
N PRO A 67 -7.73 12.84 -2.80
CA PRO A 67 -7.96 12.92 -4.24
C PRO A 67 -8.23 14.33 -4.78
N PHE A 68 -8.93 15.16 -4.03
CA PHE A 68 -9.21 16.55 -4.42
C PHE A 68 -7.96 17.45 -4.41
N ILE A 69 -6.88 17.03 -3.71
CA ILE A 69 -5.60 17.74 -3.70
C ILE A 69 -4.75 17.27 -4.89
N HIS A 70 -4.50 15.95 -5.03
CA HIS A 70 -3.62 15.44 -6.08
C HIS A 70 -4.29 15.37 -7.46
N ARG A 71 -5.62 15.47 -7.54
CA ARG A 71 -6.43 15.51 -8.78
C ARG A 71 -6.26 14.33 -9.75
N SER A 72 -5.57 13.29 -9.34
CA SER A 72 -5.52 12.03 -10.08
C SER A 72 -6.77 11.22 -9.73
N VAL A 73 -7.84 11.33 -10.53
CA VAL A 73 -9.18 10.81 -10.21
C VAL A 73 -9.65 9.71 -11.15
N TYR A 74 -8.83 9.31 -12.13
CA TYR A 74 -9.08 8.19 -13.03
C TYR A 74 -7.81 7.42 -13.33
N ASN A 75 -7.93 6.19 -13.84
CA ASN A 75 -6.78 5.38 -14.22
C ASN A 75 -6.04 6.02 -15.40
N GLY A 76 -4.70 6.13 -15.28
CA GLY A 76 -3.88 6.80 -16.27
C GLY A 76 -3.71 8.31 -16.03
N ALA A 77 -4.43 8.90 -15.09
CA ALA A 77 -4.16 10.30 -14.71
C ALA A 77 -2.76 10.45 -14.11
N PRO A 78 -1.90 11.31 -14.68
CA PRO A 78 -0.57 11.50 -14.15
C PRO A 78 -0.61 12.22 -12.79
N LEU A 79 0.32 11.88 -11.92
CA LEU A 79 0.56 12.68 -10.72
C LEU A 79 1.35 13.93 -11.10
N ASP A 80 0.86 15.09 -10.68
CA ASP A 80 1.57 16.35 -10.86
C ASP A 80 2.94 16.32 -10.14
N LYS A 81 3.98 16.75 -10.84
CA LYS A 81 5.38 16.75 -10.36
C LYS A 81 5.60 17.60 -9.10
N ARG A 82 4.69 18.54 -8.81
CA ARG A 82 4.71 19.37 -7.60
C ARG A 82 4.51 18.55 -6.32
N PHE A 83 3.84 17.42 -6.42
CA PHE A 83 3.60 16.56 -5.25
C PHE A 83 4.78 15.61 -5.01
N THR A 84 5.13 15.49 -3.75
CA THR A 84 6.08 14.49 -3.31
C THR A 84 5.42 13.12 -3.17
N ASN A 85 6.22 12.09 -2.95
CA ASN A 85 5.73 10.75 -2.66
C ASN A 85 6.68 10.04 -1.69
N ILE A 86 6.20 8.94 -1.13
CA ILE A 86 6.94 8.19 -0.12
C ILE A 86 8.37 7.83 -0.57
N ALA A 87 8.58 7.48 -1.85
CA ALA A 87 9.92 7.13 -2.35
C ALA A 87 10.88 8.34 -2.33
N LYS A 88 10.40 9.53 -2.65
CA LYS A 88 11.19 10.76 -2.57
C LYS A 88 11.51 11.08 -1.10
N GLU A 89 10.54 10.94 -0.21
CA GLU A 89 10.70 11.28 1.21
C GLU A 89 11.67 10.32 1.92
N VAL A 90 11.57 9.02 1.70
CA VAL A 90 12.47 8.06 2.34
C VAL A 90 13.91 8.16 1.82
N ARG A 91 14.13 8.65 0.59
CA ARG A 91 15.49 8.96 0.11
C ARG A 91 16.16 10.06 0.93
N LYS A 92 15.42 11.07 1.39
CA LYS A 92 15.94 12.11 2.30
C LYS A 92 16.45 11.54 3.63
N LEU A 93 15.92 10.37 4.01
CA LEU A 93 16.33 9.61 5.18
C LEU A 93 17.41 8.57 4.87
N ASN A 94 18.06 8.66 3.70
CA ASN A 94 19.08 7.73 3.21
C ASN A 94 18.59 6.27 3.07
N TYR A 95 17.32 6.06 2.73
CA TYR A 95 16.84 4.79 2.22
C TYR A 95 17.02 4.70 0.70
N ASN A 96 17.11 3.49 0.18
CA ASN A 96 17.16 3.21 -1.25
C ASN A 96 15.84 2.52 -1.69
N PRO A 97 14.77 3.27 -1.95
CA PRO A 97 13.49 2.67 -2.37
C PRO A 97 13.61 2.09 -3.76
N ARG A 98 13.04 0.89 -3.94
CA ARG A 98 12.95 0.18 -5.21
C ARG A 98 11.51 -0.22 -5.46
N LEU A 99 11.09 -0.18 -6.72
CA LEU A 99 9.80 -0.66 -7.20
C LEU A 99 10.08 -1.84 -8.14
N TYR A 100 9.32 -2.92 -7.95
CA TYR A 100 9.37 -4.14 -8.77
C TYR A 100 8.00 -4.42 -9.40
#